data_12559c2ff30f4ca255235ddd4b4a22e6
#
_entry.id   12559c2ff30f4ca255235ddd4b4a22e6
#
_cell.length_a   1.000
_cell.length_b   1.000
_cell.length_c   1.000
_cell.angle_alpha   90.00
_cell.angle_beta   90.00
_cell.angle_gamma   90.00
#
_symmetry.space_group_name_H-M   'P 1'
#
loop_
_entity.id
_entity.type
_entity.pdbx_description
1 polymer ?
#
loop_
_entity_poly.entity_id
_entity_poly.type
_entity_poly.pdbx_seq_one_letter_code
_entity_poly.pdbx_strand_id
1 'polypeptide(L)'
;MNVDAPLIYWNRVSSIFKTRAGEIGSVTIGIATFGALTNWKILNPLFVRWLYWGDPSAGYLGWQFFRKTALLQFPIGASPNYGVGFASSIMYTDSVPLIAIPLKYISFLLPANFQYFGLWILGGFVLQAWFAWKILARLSKSLTLNLFGVFLITNAPIFVYRLVHDGSGHIGFIGQFLLLWAINNYLEPKSTQRNWLKLICLTPLISLGLIPMVMSLYVFWLTKNFITDTNPIPKRFQSAASNLIGSISLLLVVMWVSGALMVSDPSDSGFGTYRTSLTSLIDPKPLNLFSFSKFVPDIGSLPGTQEGFAFLGVSVIGLLLISLFVLSKIRNPFNIKTLAPLVLGSVAMGIFSLSNRVSFAQREIFTYPIPGSIMHLIGPFRSSGRFVWPLIYLVMIYGLVCLSIIIQKRPFFGFGFLVILFLTQIYDSTEVYSHTRLRFAESAFTAQLVSEQWDEIAQRYDHLIAIPPLNNDPGWFELALLANKWNLTTNSTYLGRIDMQKFESTAVRAQLDLESLRFDSHTMYVITNYPPNPMDQIILDTYGPATTGHTKAYSLDGFTVIAP
;
A
#
# COMPACT_ATOMS: atom_id res chain seq x y z
N MET A 1 53.79 -27.34 -10.16
CA MET A 1 53.22 -26.43 -9.17
C MET A 1 52.20 -25.55 -9.90
N ASN A 2 50.89 -25.70 -9.56
CA ASN A 2 49.80 -24.95 -10.22
C ASN A 2 49.87 -23.47 -9.84
N VAL A 3 50.33 -22.64 -10.76
CA VAL A 3 50.46 -21.18 -10.58
C VAL A 3 49.07 -20.49 -10.54
N ASP A 4 47.99 -21.20 -10.95
CA ASP A 4 46.62 -20.65 -11.04
C ASP A 4 45.83 -20.63 -9.72
N ALA A 5 46.26 -21.37 -8.69
CA ALA A 5 45.53 -21.45 -7.43
C ALA A 5 45.41 -20.11 -6.65
N PRO A 6 46.47 -19.26 -6.57
CA PRO A 6 46.34 -17.96 -5.91
C PRO A 6 45.42 -16.99 -6.65
N LEU A 7 45.44 -16.95 -7.97
CA LEU A 7 44.60 -16.08 -8.80
C LEU A 7 43.12 -16.42 -8.66
N ILE A 8 42.75 -17.69 -8.60
CA ILE A 8 41.39 -18.19 -8.39
C ILE A 8 40.92 -17.81 -6.98
N TYR A 9 41.80 -17.96 -5.97
CA TYR A 9 41.49 -17.58 -4.58
C TYR A 9 41.26 -16.07 -4.45
N TRP A 10 42.14 -15.21 -4.99
CA TRP A 10 42.02 -13.77 -4.98
C TRP A 10 40.76 -13.26 -5.72
N ASN A 11 40.44 -13.86 -6.86
CA ASN A 11 39.22 -13.55 -7.62
C ASN A 11 37.97 -13.93 -6.82
N ARG A 12 37.97 -15.04 -6.09
CA ARG A 12 36.88 -15.50 -5.24
C ARG A 12 36.72 -14.62 -4.01
N VAL A 13 37.80 -14.25 -3.36
CA VAL A 13 37.80 -13.31 -2.20
C VAL A 13 37.31 -11.94 -2.63
N SER A 14 37.79 -11.40 -3.73
CA SER A 14 37.37 -10.11 -4.29
C SER A 14 35.88 -10.10 -4.69
N SER A 15 35.35 -11.20 -5.21
CA SER A 15 33.93 -11.31 -5.56
C SER A 15 33.03 -11.36 -4.31
N ILE A 16 33.45 -12.07 -3.26
CA ILE A 16 32.74 -12.12 -1.97
C ILE A 16 32.76 -10.74 -1.31
N PHE A 17 33.90 -10.04 -1.34
CA PHE A 17 34.02 -8.69 -0.75
C PHE A 17 33.12 -7.70 -1.47
N LYS A 18 33.06 -7.71 -2.81
CA LYS A 18 32.16 -6.86 -3.59
C LYS A 18 30.69 -7.15 -3.34
N THR A 19 30.33 -8.43 -3.18
CA THR A 19 28.94 -8.82 -2.86
C THR A 19 28.53 -8.30 -1.49
N ARG A 20 29.34 -8.51 -0.45
CA ARG A 20 29.08 -8.01 0.91
C ARG A 20 29.04 -6.48 0.97
N ALA A 21 29.99 -5.80 0.32
CA ALA A 21 30.00 -4.34 0.24
C ALA A 21 28.72 -3.78 -0.42
N GLY A 22 28.22 -4.47 -1.44
CA GLY A 22 26.98 -4.10 -2.11
C GLY A 22 25.73 -4.35 -1.27
N GLU A 23 25.68 -5.46 -0.53
CA GLU A 23 24.59 -5.73 0.42
C GLU A 23 24.55 -4.68 1.53
N ILE A 24 25.69 -4.37 2.15
CA ILE A 24 25.79 -3.33 3.18
C ILE A 24 25.42 -1.97 2.58
N GLY A 25 25.97 -1.62 1.41
CA GLY A 25 25.67 -0.35 0.73
C GLY A 25 24.19 -0.20 0.40
N SER A 26 23.52 -1.29 -0.04
CA SER A 26 22.08 -1.24 -0.31
C SER A 26 21.26 -1.00 0.95
N VAL A 27 21.55 -1.70 2.04
CA VAL A 27 20.89 -1.50 3.34
C VAL A 27 21.10 -0.06 3.83
N THR A 28 22.34 0.45 3.72
CA THR A 28 22.67 1.84 4.08
C THR A 28 21.87 2.85 3.27
N ILE A 29 21.71 2.64 1.95
CA ILE A 29 20.87 3.49 1.10
C ILE A 29 19.42 3.48 1.58
N GLY A 30 18.85 2.30 1.86
CA GLY A 30 17.48 2.19 2.39
C GLY A 30 17.29 2.96 3.70
N ILE A 31 18.20 2.78 4.66
CA ILE A 31 18.20 3.47 5.96
C ILE A 31 18.37 4.99 5.76
N ALA A 32 19.31 5.43 4.93
CA ALA A 32 19.58 6.84 4.69
C ALA A 32 18.39 7.54 4.01
N THR A 33 17.77 6.90 3.01
CA THR A 33 16.58 7.42 2.33
C THR A 33 15.41 7.56 3.30
N PHE A 34 15.14 6.53 4.11
CA PHE A 34 14.13 6.59 5.16
C PHE A 34 14.37 7.78 6.12
N GLY A 35 15.59 7.90 6.67
CA GLY A 35 15.93 8.98 7.61
C GLY A 35 15.83 10.36 6.99
N ALA A 36 16.23 10.52 5.73
CA ALA A 36 16.13 11.77 5.00
C ALA A 36 14.66 12.21 4.77
N LEU A 37 13.76 11.26 4.52
CA LEU A 37 12.32 11.52 4.29
C LEU A 37 11.55 11.75 5.59
N THR A 38 11.88 11.03 6.68
CA THR A 38 11.05 10.98 7.91
C THR A 38 11.64 11.72 9.09
N ASN A 39 12.89 12.17 8.98
CA ASN A 39 13.65 12.79 10.08
C ASN A 39 13.72 11.90 11.35
N TRP A 40 13.63 10.58 11.20
CA TRP A 40 13.68 9.55 12.24
C TRP A 40 12.57 9.60 13.29
N LYS A 41 11.79 10.68 13.37
CA LYS A 41 10.77 10.90 14.44
C LYS A 41 9.75 9.78 14.53
N ILE A 42 9.34 9.22 13.39
CA ILE A 42 8.33 8.16 13.35
C ILE A 42 8.82 6.81 13.90
N LEU A 43 10.12 6.65 14.16
CA LEU A 43 10.65 5.47 14.86
C LEU A 43 10.31 5.46 16.35
N ASN A 44 10.00 6.61 16.94
CA ASN A 44 9.50 6.64 18.31
C ASN A 44 8.12 5.97 18.37
N PRO A 45 7.99 4.83 19.08
CA PRO A 45 6.74 4.08 19.12
C PRO A 45 5.60 4.80 19.85
N LEU A 46 5.88 5.88 20.56
CA LEU A 46 4.90 6.72 21.23
C LEU A 46 4.52 7.96 20.44
N PHE A 47 5.24 8.26 19.37
CA PHE A 47 4.92 9.36 18.48
C PHE A 47 3.85 8.92 17.47
N VAL A 48 2.57 9.21 17.77
CA VAL A 48 1.41 8.72 17.01
C VAL A 48 0.70 9.80 16.19
N ARG A 49 0.95 11.10 16.48
CA ARG A 49 0.19 12.20 15.86
C ARG A 49 0.29 12.24 14.33
N TRP A 50 1.40 11.78 13.75
CA TRP A 50 1.58 11.68 12.31
C TRP A 50 0.64 10.63 11.66
N LEU A 51 0.05 9.74 12.46
CA LEU A 51 -0.93 8.73 12.05
C LEU A 51 -2.38 9.21 12.12
N TYR A 52 -2.64 10.41 12.64
CA TYR A 52 -3.99 10.92 12.88
C TYR A 52 -4.62 11.58 11.65
N TRP A 53 -4.05 11.37 10.48
CA TRP A 53 -4.48 12.05 9.27
C TRP A 53 -4.50 11.09 8.07
N GLY A 54 -5.60 11.13 7.27
CA GLY A 54 -5.76 10.33 6.06
C GLY A 54 -5.73 8.82 6.30
N ASP A 55 -5.30 8.05 5.31
CA ASP A 55 -5.29 6.58 5.37
C ASP A 55 -4.48 5.96 6.53
N PRO A 56 -3.33 6.52 6.99
CA PRO A 56 -2.64 6.01 8.17
C PRO A 56 -3.47 5.98 9.44
N SER A 57 -4.50 6.84 9.57
CA SER A 57 -5.40 6.83 10.73
C SER A 57 -6.24 5.55 10.80
N ALA A 58 -6.65 5.02 9.63
CA ALA A 58 -7.32 3.72 9.55
C ALA A 58 -6.42 2.59 10.05
N GLY A 59 -5.13 2.61 9.65
CA GLY A 59 -4.14 1.65 10.13
C GLY A 59 -3.94 1.72 11.64
N TYR A 60 -3.78 2.92 12.19
CA TYR A 60 -3.55 3.14 13.60
C TYR A 60 -4.76 2.72 14.45
N LEU A 61 -5.96 3.20 14.14
CA LEU A 61 -7.17 2.83 14.88
C LEU A 61 -7.50 1.35 14.70
N GLY A 62 -7.33 0.80 13.50
CA GLY A 62 -7.46 -0.64 13.27
C GLY A 62 -6.59 -1.46 14.22
N TRP A 63 -5.30 -1.07 14.39
CA TRP A 63 -4.41 -1.68 15.37
C TRP A 63 -4.88 -1.49 16.81
N GLN A 64 -5.29 -0.28 17.18
CA GLN A 64 -5.69 0.03 18.56
C GLN A 64 -6.94 -0.75 18.99
N PHE A 65 -7.90 -0.95 18.12
CA PHE A 65 -9.07 -1.79 18.40
C PHE A 65 -8.71 -3.27 18.35
N PHE A 66 -7.96 -3.71 17.34
CA PHE A 66 -7.59 -5.11 17.19
C PHE A 66 -6.79 -5.68 18.36
N ARG A 67 -5.85 -4.91 18.92
CA ARG A 67 -5.05 -5.34 20.06
C ARG A 67 -5.86 -5.61 21.33
N LYS A 68 -7.09 -5.08 21.41
CA LYS A 68 -8.02 -5.24 22.54
C LYS A 68 -9.02 -6.37 22.33
N THR A 69 -9.04 -7.05 21.18
CA THR A 69 -9.93 -8.19 20.94
C THR A 69 -9.43 -9.45 21.63
N ALA A 70 -10.27 -10.49 21.72
CA ALA A 70 -9.91 -11.77 22.35
C ALA A 70 -8.63 -12.37 21.74
N LEU A 71 -7.73 -12.87 22.59
CA LEU A 71 -6.46 -13.46 22.14
C LEU A 71 -6.71 -14.72 21.29
N LEU A 72 -7.64 -15.58 21.73
CA LEU A 72 -8.06 -16.77 20.99
C LEU A 72 -9.36 -16.48 20.27
N GLN A 73 -9.28 -16.28 18.98
CA GLN A 73 -10.42 -16.02 18.10
C GLN A 73 -10.20 -16.60 16.71
N PHE A 74 -11.27 -16.87 16.00
CA PHE A 74 -11.24 -17.28 14.61
C PHE A 74 -12.29 -16.50 13.80
N PRO A 75 -11.93 -15.95 12.64
CA PRO A 75 -10.55 -15.82 12.08
C PRO A 75 -9.63 -15.00 12.98
N ILE A 76 -8.31 -15.29 12.93
CA ILE A 76 -7.34 -14.67 13.84
C ILE A 76 -7.24 -13.15 13.74
N GLY A 77 -7.63 -12.58 12.57
CA GLY A 77 -7.61 -11.15 12.29
C GLY A 77 -8.97 -10.45 12.49
N ALA A 78 -10.00 -11.14 12.99
CA ALA A 78 -11.30 -10.51 13.24
C ALA A 78 -11.20 -9.34 14.22
N SER A 79 -11.97 -8.28 13.99
CA SER A 79 -11.98 -7.05 14.82
C SER A 79 -13.42 -6.63 15.15
N PRO A 80 -14.17 -7.41 15.95
CA PRO A 80 -15.59 -7.20 16.18
C PRO A 80 -15.92 -5.88 16.93
N ASN A 81 -14.95 -5.32 17.64
CA ASN A 81 -15.10 -4.08 18.40
C ASN A 81 -15.02 -2.82 17.51
N TYR A 82 -14.63 -2.99 16.24
CA TYR A 82 -14.42 -1.91 15.27
C TYR A 82 -15.19 -2.23 14.00
N GLY A 83 -16.33 -1.61 13.80
CA GLY A 83 -17.29 -1.93 12.74
C GLY A 83 -18.43 -2.85 13.24
N VAL A 84 -19.02 -2.48 14.37
CA VAL A 84 -20.16 -3.18 14.96
C VAL A 84 -21.33 -3.21 13.97
N GLY A 85 -21.89 -4.40 13.75
CA GLY A 85 -22.99 -4.63 12.81
C GLY A 85 -22.55 -5.00 11.40
N PHE A 86 -21.28 -4.79 11.01
CA PHE A 86 -20.75 -5.23 9.73
C PHE A 86 -19.39 -5.93 9.89
N ALA A 87 -19.05 -6.83 8.97
CA ALA A 87 -17.87 -7.67 9.09
C ALA A 87 -16.58 -6.82 9.09
N SER A 88 -15.80 -6.91 10.17
CA SER A 88 -14.55 -6.17 10.32
C SER A 88 -13.37 -7.08 10.63
N SER A 89 -12.23 -6.76 10.03
CA SER A 89 -10.97 -7.47 10.20
C SER A 89 -9.80 -6.48 10.11
N ILE A 90 -8.72 -6.77 10.85
CA ILE A 90 -7.45 -6.08 10.73
C ILE A 90 -6.91 -6.08 9.28
N MET A 91 -7.35 -7.04 8.46
CA MET A 91 -6.99 -7.15 7.05
C MET A 91 -7.52 -5.99 6.20
N TYR A 92 -8.50 -5.23 6.67
CA TYR A 92 -9.16 -4.14 5.95
C TYR A 92 -8.74 -2.74 6.39
N THR A 93 -7.84 -2.65 7.37
CA THR A 93 -7.44 -1.38 8.00
C THR A 93 -6.05 -0.86 7.61
N ASP A 94 -5.38 -1.52 6.66
CA ASP A 94 -3.98 -1.21 6.26
C ASP A 94 -2.94 -1.28 7.41
N SER A 95 -3.27 -2.03 8.48
CA SER A 95 -2.45 -2.16 9.69
C SER A 95 -1.31 -3.17 9.58
N VAL A 96 -0.97 -3.64 8.39
CA VAL A 96 0.09 -4.65 8.17
C VAL A 96 -0.09 -5.89 9.08
N PRO A 97 -1.07 -6.74 8.83
CA PRO A 97 -1.41 -7.90 9.67
C PRO A 97 -0.24 -8.81 10.02
N LEU A 98 0.79 -8.89 9.16
CA LEU A 98 2.03 -9.62 9.41
C LEU A 98 2.70 -9.21 10.73
N ILE A 99 2.56 -7.95 11.13
CA ILE A 99 3.12 -7.41 12.37
C ILE A 99 2.03 -7.32 13.44
N ALA A 100 0.84 -6.84 13.08
CA ALA A 100 -0.27 -6.65 14.01
C ALA A 100 -0.67 -7.95 14.74
N ILE A 101 -0.80 -9.06 14.00
CA ILE A 101 -1.26 -10.33 14.58
C ILE A 101 -0.28 -10.85 15.64
N PRO A 102 1.04 -10.98 15.39
CA PRO A 102 1.98 -11.39 16.45
C PRO A 102 2.05 -10.40 17.63
N LEU A 103 2.05 -9.10 17.36
CA LEU A 103 2.13 -8.07 18.40
C LEU A 103 0.90 -8.06 19.32
N LYS A 104 -0.27 -8.48 18.86
CA LYS A 104 -1.47 -8.61 19.68
C LYS A 104 -1.21 -9.51 20.90
N TYR A 105 -0.53 -10.63 20.73
CA TYR A 105 -0.28 -11.59 21.81
C TYR A 105 0.63 -11.06 22.93
N ILE A 106 1.42 -10.02 22.63
CA ILE A 106 2.29 -9.34 23.60
C ILE A 106 1.82 -7.91 23.88
N SER A 107 0.63 -7.54 23.42
CA SER A 107 0.13 -6.16 23.51
C SER A 107 -0.06 -5.65 24.93
N PHE A 108 -0.22 -6.55 25.91
CA PHE A 108 -0.31 -6.22 27.33
C PHE A 108 1.00 -5.64 27.91
N LEU A 109 2.14 -5.86 27.22
CA LEU A 109 3.44 -5.27 27.56
C LEU A 109 3.67 -3.91 26.88
N LEU A 110 2.82 -3.54 25.93
CA LEU A 110 3.01 -2.35 25.11
C LEU A 110 2.18 -1.18 25.65
N PRO A 111 2.73 0.05 25.62
CA PRO A 111 1.98 1.25 26.00
C PRO A 111 0.65 1.39 25.25
N ALA A 112 -0.30 2.13 25.83
CA ALA A 112 -1.62 2.35 25.23
C ALA A 112 -1.50 2.94 23.80
N ASN A 113 -0.65 3.95 23.63
CA ASN A 113 -0.47 4.64 22.33
C ASN A 113 0.67 4.07 21.49
N PHE A 114 0.98 2.77 21.65
CA PHE A 114 2.06 2.13 20.91
C PHE A 114 1.75 2.04 19.41
N GLN A 115 2.74 2.40 18.58
CA GLN A 115 2.75 2.19 17.13
C GLN A 115 4.02 1.48 16.65
N TYR A 116 3.92 0.66 15.62
CA TYR A 116 5.03 -0.05 14.95
C TYR A 116 5.24 0.40 13.50
N PHE A 117 4.41 1.32 13.02
CA PHE A 117 4.38 1.74 11.62
C PHE A 117 5.69 2.37 11.17
N GLY A 118 6.36 3.12 12.05
CA GLY A 118 7.68 3.67 11.74
C GLY A 118 8.74 2.59 11.48
N LEU A 119 8.74 1.52 12.27
CA LEU A 119 9.64 0.37 12.06
C LEU A 119 9.28 -0.40 10.78
N TRP A 120 7.98 -0.55 10.49
CA TRP A 120 7.52 -1.16 9.24
C TRP A 120 8.01 -0.38 8.02
N ILE A 121 7.88 0.95 8.02
CA ILE A 121 8.34 1.80 6.92
C ILE A 121 9.85 1.68 6.73
N LEU A 122 10.63 1.74 7.83
CA LEU A 122 12.08 1.50 7.77
C LEU A 122 12.40 0.14 7.14
N GLY A 123 11.74 -0.93 7.62
CA GLY A 123 11.90 -2.28 7.07
C GLY A 123 11.57 -2.35 5.58
N GLY A 124 10.52 -1.66 5.15
CA GLY A 124 10.12 -1.56 3.74
C GLY A 124 11.19 -0.91 2.87
N PHE A 125 11.79 0.21 3.32
CA PHE A 125 12.91 0.86 2.61
C PHE A 125 14.14 -0.03 2.52
N VAL A 126 14.49 -0.71 3.60
CA VAL A 126 15.62 -1.65 3.63
C VAL A 126 15.39 -2.82 2.68
N LEU A 127 14.20 -3.42 2.70
CA LEU A 127 13.86 -4.55 1.84
C LEU A 127 13.75 -4.13 0.36
N GLN A 128 13.21 -2.95 0.07
CA GLN A 128 13.16 -2.37 -1.27
C GLN A 128 14.58 -2.23 -1.86
N ALA A 129 15.49 -1.64 -1.09
CA ALA A 129 16.89 -1.48 -1.46
C ALA A 129 17.61 -2.83 -1.63
N TRP A 130 17.37 -3.77 -0.73
CA TRP A 130 18.01 -5.08 -0.76
C TRP A 130 17.57 -5.95 -1.94
N PHE A 131 16.26 -5.98 -2.26
CA PHE A 131 15.80 -6.71 -3.45
C PHE A 131 16.22 -6.02 -4.75
N ALA A 132 16.26 -4.68 -4.79
CA ALA A 132 16.84 -3.95 -5.91
C ALA A 132 18.30 -4.35 -6.13
N TRP A 133 19.11 -4.39 -5.07
CA TRP A 133 20.49 -4.89 -5.13
C TRP A 133 20.58 -6.32 -5.67
N LYS A 134 19.76 -7.24 -5.16
CA LYS A 134 19.76 -8.64 -5.61
C LYS A 134 19.50 -8.79 -7.11
N ILE A 135 18.60 -7.98 -7.65
CA ILE A 135 18.30 -7.97 -9.08
C ILE A 135 19.50 -7.41 -9.86
N LEU A 136 19.98 -6.22 -9.47
CA LEU A 136 21.01 -5.50 -10.22
C LEU A 136 22.38 -6.21 -10.19
N ALA A 137 22.74 -6.82 -9.06
CA ALA A 137 23.97 -7.60 -8.92
C ALA A 137 24.04 -8.83 -9.84
N ARG A 138 22.90 -9.31 -10.35
CA ARG A 138 22.85 -10.38 -11.37
C ARG A 138 23.06 -9.84 -12.78
N LEU A 139 22.67 -8.58 -13.02
CA LEU A 139 22.63 -7.98 -14.34
C LEU A 139 23.89 -7.17 -14.66
N SER A 140 24.60 -6.67 -13.64
CA SER A 140 25.81 -5.89 -13.79
C SER A 140 26.86 -6.23 -12.73
N LYS A 141 28.15 -6.20 -13.14
CA LYS A 141 29.31 -6.37 -12.24
C LYS A 141 29.81 -5.06 -11.63
N SER A 142 29.27 -3.92 -12.06
CA SER A 142 29.68 -2.60 -11.54
C SER A 142 29.00 -2.31 -10.22
N LEU A 143 29.76 -2.30 -9.12
CA LEU A 143 29.27 -1.96 -7.79
C LEU A 143 28.63 -0.55 -7.77
N THR A 144 29.31 0.45 -8.32
CA THR A 144 28.85 1.84 -8.36
C THR A 144 27.53 1.98 -9.10
N LEU A 145 27.40 1.35 -10.29
CA LEU A 145 26.14 1.38 -11.05
C LEU A 145 25.01 0.68 -10.29
N ASN A 146 25.30 -0.45 -9.66
CA ASN A 146 24.29 -1.19 -8.93
C ASN A 146 23.78 -0.41 -7.72
N LEU A 147 24.68 0.24 -6.95
CA LEU A 147 24.30 1.10 -5.83
C LEU A 147 23.53 2.35 -6.29
N PHE A 148 23.90 2.95 -7.42
CA PHE A 148 23.12 3.99 -8.05
C PHE A 148 21.71 3.51 -8.43
N GLY A 149 21.60 2.34 -9.03
CA GLY A 149 20.31 1.73 -9.37
C GLY A 149 19.48 1.42 -8.13
N VAL A 150 20.09 0.95 -7.04
CA VAL A 150 19.43 0.79 -5.74
C VAL A 150 18.88 2.12 -5.25
N PHE A 151 19.69 3.19 -5.32
CA PHE A 151 19.25 4.53 -4.94
C PHE A 151 18.04 4.98 -5.78
N LEU A 152 18.07 4.83 -7.11
CA LEU A 152 16.94 5.19 -7.98
C LEU A 152 15.68 4.39 -7.65
N ILE A 153 15.77 3.07 -7.47
CA ILE A 153 14.61 2.20 -7.20
C ILE A 153 14.04 2.48 -5.80
N THR A 154 14.88 2.78 -4.82
CA THR A 154 14.45 3.12 -3.45
C THR A 154 13.82 4.51 -3.38
N ASN A 155 14.21 5.41 -4.28
CA ASN A 155 13.66 6.75 -4.43
C ASN A 155 12.66 6.86 -5.60
N ALA A 156 12.17 5.74 -6.11
CA ALA A 156 11.18 5.77 -7.19
C ALA A 156 9.93 6.55 -6.75
N PRO A 157 9.44 7.52 -7.56
CA PRO A 157 8.28 8.33 -7.20
C PRO A 157 7.06 7.49 -6.78
N ILE A 158 6.80 6.36 -7.47
CA ILE A 158 5.71 5.42 -7.14
C ILE A 158 5.84 4.80 -5.75
N PHE A 159 7.05 4.66 -5.22
CA PHE A 159 7.32 4.12 -3.90
C PHE A 159 7.25 5.21 -2.83
N VAL A 160 7.94 6.32 -3.04
CA VAL A 160 7.95 7.46 -2.10
C VAL A 160 6.57 8.08 -1.96
N TYR A 161 5.77 8.12 -3.02
CA TYR A 161 4.39 8.59 -3.01
C TYR A 161 3.53 7.90 -1.93
N ARG A 162 3.81 6.64 -1.59
CA ARG A 162 3.07 5.90 -0.55
C ARG A 162 3.40 6.35 0.88
N LEU A 163 4.39 7.21 1.06
CA LEU A 163 4.64 7.93 2.32
C LEU A 163 3.96 9.28 2.36
N VAL A 164 3.69 9.86 1.20
CA VAL A 164 3.15 11.22 1.09
C VAL A 164 1.66 11.20 1.38
N HIS A 165 1.23 12.10 2.19
CA HIS A 165 0.14 11.98 3.10
C HIS A 165 -1.06 12.89 2.81
N ASP A 166 -1.58 12.98 1.61
CA ASP A 166 -2.83 13.69 1.34
C ASP A 166 -3.92 12.77 0.78
N GLY A 167 -4.24 11.72 1.54
CA GLY A 167 -5.31 10.78 1.20
C GLY A 167 -4.89 9.57 0.39
N SER A 168 -3.59 9.36 0.13
CA SER A 168 -3.09 8.22 -0.66
C SER A 168 -1.93 7.47 0.01
N GLY A 169 -1.60 7.82 1.25
CA GLY A 169 -0.49 7.27 2.02
C GLY A 169 -0.78 5.89 2.61
N HIS A 170 -1.06 4.92 1.76
CA HIS A 170 -1.29 3.55 2.22
C HIS A 170 -0.01 2.89 2.72
N ILE A 171 0.12 2.74 4.03
CA ILE A 171 1.31 2.17 4.70
C ILE A 171 1.59 0.73 4.27
N GLY A 172 0.57 -0.07 3.98
CA GLY A 172 0.73 -1.44 3.48
C GLY A 172 1.41 -1.51 2.11
N PHE A 173 1.29 -0.46 1.28
CA PHE A 173 1.96 -0.41 -0.02
C PHE A 173 3.45 -0.03 0.04
N ILE A 174 3.99 0.28 1.21
CA ILE A 174 5.45 0.23 1.43
C ILE A 174 5.98 -1.20 1.21
N GLY A 175 5.09 -2.19 1.20
CA GLY A 175 5.36 -3.57 0.77
C GLY A 175 5.69 -3.76 -0.72
N GLN A 176 5.92 -2.71 -1.54
CA GLN A 176 6.30 -2.85 -2.96
C GLN A 176 7.57 -3.69 -3.18
N PHE A 177 8.42 -3.86 -2.17
CA PHE A 177 9.54 -4.80 -2.23
C PHE A 177 9.10 -6.25 -2.57
N LEU A 178 7.84 -6.62 -2.34
CA LEU A 178 7.28 -7.91 -2.75
C LEU A 178 7.26 -8.05 -4.29
N LEU A 179 7.04 -6.96 -5.02
CA LEU A 179 7.12 -6.94 -6.48
C LEU A 179 8.57 -7.14 -6.95
N LEU A 180 9.53 -6.48 -6.31
CA LEU A 180 10.95 -6.72 -6.58
C LEU A 180 11.37 -8.14 -6.19
N TRP A 181 10.85 -8.69 -5.09
CA TRP A 181 11.08 -10.09 -4.73
C TRP A 181 10.51 -11.04 -5.79
N ALA A 182 9.30 -10.77 -6.30
CA ALA A 182 8.72 -11.55 -7.40
C ALA A 182 9.57 -11.48 -8.68
N ILE A 183 10.03 -10.28 -9.07
CA ILE A 183 10.92 -10.09 -10.22
C ILE A 183 12.25 -10.82 -9.98
N ASN A 184 12.83 -10.74 -8.77
CA ASN A 184 14.03 -11.49 -8.41
C ASN A 184 13.81 -13.00 -8.53
N ASN A 185 12.69 -13.54 -8.04
CA ASN A 185 12.36 -14.96 -8.17
C ASN A 185 12.18 -15.36 -9.65
N TYR A 186 11.59 -14.49 -10.46
CA TYR A 186 11.44 -14.73 -11.89
C TYR A 186 12.81 -14.84 -12.61
N LEU A 187 13.74 -13.94 -12.26
CA LEU A 187 15.08 -13.89 -12.87
C LEU A 187 16.06 -14.93 -12.32
N GLU A 188 15.79 -15.49 -11.14
CA GLU A 188 16.62 -16.50 -10.50
C GLU A 188 16.52 -17.84 -11.24
N PRO A 189 17.64 -18.36 -11.84
CA PRO A 189 17.61 -19.64 -12.55
C PRO A 189 17.22 -20.83 -11.66
N LYS A 190 17.57 -20.76 -10.37
CA LYS A 190 17.29 -21.80 -9.38
C LYS A 190 16.02 -21.54 -8.57
N SER A 191 15.15 -20.66 -9.06
CA SER A 191 13.89 -20.37 -8.40
C SER A 191 12.98 -21.59 -8.39
N THR A 192 12.41 -21.90 -7.23
CA THR A 192 11.55 -23.06 -7.02
C THR A 192 10.15 -22.62 -6.65
N GLN A 193 9.18 -23.53 -6.79
CA GLN A 193 7.81 -23.34 -6.30
C GLN A 193 7.79 -22.89 -4.83
N ARG A 194 8.66 -23.46 -3.98
CA ARG A 194 8.75 -23.09 -2.55
C ARG A 194 9.07 -21.60 -2.33
N ASN A 195 9.91 -21.00 -3.21
CA ASN A 195 10.25 -19.58 -3.10
C ASN A 195 9.03 -18.69 -3.40
N TRP A 196 8.19 -19.12 -4.35
CA TRP A 196 6.96 -18.43 -4.69
C TRP A 196 5.88 -18.60 -3.62
N LEU A 197 5.73 -19.81 -3.06
CA LEU A 197 4.76 -20.05 -1.98
C LEU A 197 5.01 -19.17 -0.77
N LYS A 198 6.28 -18.96 -0.37
CA LYS A 198 6.64 -18.02 0.71
C LYS A 198 6.14 -16.61 0.41
N LEU A 199 6.39 -16.13 -0.80
CA LEU A 199 6.00 -14.79 -1.24
C LEU A 199 4.47 -14.66 -1.28
N ILE A 200 3.77 -15.65 -1.85
CA ILE A 200 2.32 -15.69 -1.98
C ILE A 200 1.65 -15.69 -0.60
N CYS A 201 2.15 -16.45 0.37
CA CYS A 201 1.61 -16.48 1.73
C CYS A 201 1.83 -15.17 2.50
N LEU A 202 2.97 -14.50 2.28
CA LEU A 202 3.29 -13.23 2.97
C LEU A 202 2.52 -12.04 2.41
N THR A 203 2.22 -12.06 1.12
CA THR A 203 1.59 -10.92 0.43
C THR A 203 0.28 -10.47 1.07
N PRO A 204 -0.74 -11.33 1.32
CA PRO A 204 -2.00 -10.92 1.94
C PRO A 204 -1.81 -10.34 3.35
N LEU A 205 -0.83 -10.84 4.11
CA LEU A 205 -0.55 -10.37 5.48
C LEU A 205 0.14 -9.00 5.50
N ILE A 206 0.61 -8.51 4.35
CA ILE A 206 1.18 -7.16 4.21
C ILE A 206 0.14 -6.24 3.59
N SER A 207 -0.38 -6.59 2.41
CA SER A 207 -1.42 -5.81 1.73
C SER A 207 -2.19 -6.68 0.73
N LEU A 208 -3.51 -6.68 0.85
CA LEU A 208 -4.41 -7.37 -0.08
C LEU A 208 -4.28 -6.81 -1.51
N GLY A 209 -4.01 -5.51 -1.64
CA GLY A 209 -3.87 -4.85 -2.94
C GLY A 209 -2.65 -5.29 -3.75
N LEU A 210 -1.65 -5.95 -3.14
CA LEU A 210 -0.47 -6.47 -3.85
C LEU A 210 -0.66 -7.90 -4.38
N ILE A 211 -1.67 -8.63 -3.88
CA ILE A 211 -1.94 -10.02 -4.28
C ILE A 211 -2.03 -10.18 -5.79
N PRO A 212 -2.88 -9.42 -6.52
CA PRO A 212 -3.07 -9.65 -7.94
C PRO A 212 -1.80 -9.40 -8.75
N MET A 213 -0.97 -8.42 -8.36
CA MET A 213 0.30 -8.14 -9.03
C MET A 213 1.33 -9.26 -8.80
N VAL A 214 1.47 -9.74 -7.56
CA VAL A 214 2.38 -10.85 -7.22
C VAL A 214 1.92 -12.14 -7.91
N MET A 215 0.60 -12.43 -7.92
CA MET A 215 0.04 -13.59 -8.60
C MET A 215 0.22 -13.52 -10.12
N SER A 216 0.10 -12.34 -10.73
CA SER A 216 0.39 -12.16 -12.17
C SER A 216 1.86 -12.47 -12.48
N LEU A 217 2.80 -11.94 -11.69
CA LEU A 217 4.23 -12.23 -11.85
C LEU A 217 4.54 -13.73 -11.65
N TYR A 218 3.84 -14.40 -10.73
CA TYR A 218 3.93 -15.84 -10.56
C TYR A 218 3.42 -16.61 -11.78
N VAL A 219 2.28 -16.21 -12.35
CA VAL A 219 1.75 -16.81 -13.60
C VAL A 219 2.75 -16.61 -14.75
N PHE A 220 3.40 -15.46 -14.86
CA PHE A 220 4.44 -15.24 -15.88
C PHE A 220 5.64 -16.18 -15.68
N TRP A 221 6.01 -16.47 -14.42
CA TRP A 221 7.05 -17.45 -14.11
C TRP A 221 6.63 -18.87 -14.48
N LEU A 222 5.39 -19.28 -14.20
CA LEU A 222 4.86 -20.57 -14.65
C LEU A 222 4.86 -20.68 -16.17
N THR A 223 4.45 -19.61 -16.87
CA THR A 223 4.45 -19.52 -18.34
C THR A 223 5.88 -19.66 -18.90
N LYS A 224 6.86 -18.96 -18.29
CA LYS A 224 8.27 -19.13 -18.65
C LYS A 224 8.69 -20.60 -18.53
N ASN A 225 8.40 -21.23 -17.39
CA ASN A 225 8.77 -22.63 -17.16
C ASN A 225 8.08 -23.56 -18.17
N PHE A 226 6.79 -23.34 -18.43
CA PHE A 226 6.05 -24.11 -19.44
C PHE A 226 6.67 -24.02 -20.85
N ILE A 227 7.13 -22.83 -21.25
CA ILE A 227 7.75 -22.62 -22.57
C ILE A 227 9.15 -23.22 -22.63
N THR A 228 9.92 -23.16 -21.54
CA THR A 228 11.32 -23.58 -21.52
C THR A 228 11.56 -25.03 -21.11
N ASP A 229 10.55 -25.68 -20.51
CA ASP A 229 10.61 -27.09 -20.13
C ASP A 229 10.68 -27.99 -21.39
N THR A 230 11.43 -29.08 -21.33
CA THR A 230 11.60 -30.06 -22.41
C THR A 230 10.70 -31.29 -22.29
N ASN A 231 9.95 -31.41 -21.19
CA ASN A 231 9.00 -32.50 -20.98
C ASN A 231 7.86 -32.46 -22.01
N PRO A 232 7.13 -33.57 -22.26
CA PRO A 232 5.93 -33.59 -23.11
C PRO A 232 4.87 -32.58 -22.61
N ILE A 233 4.16 -31.95 -23.55
CA ILE A 233 3.15 -30.90 -23.27
C ILE A 233 2.17 -31.28 -22.17
N PRO A 234 1.58 -32.52 -22.12
CA PRO A 234 0.65 -32.89 -21.04
C PRO A 234 1.31 -32.81 -19.64
N LYS A 235 2.56 -33.24 -19.50
CA LYS A 235 3.27 -33.16 -18.21
C LYS A 235 3.58 -31.71 -17.81
N ARG A 236 3.95 -30.85 -18.78
CA ARG A 236 4.16 -29.41 -18.51
C ARG A 236 2.86 -28.76 -18.05
N PHE A 237 1.73 -29.06 -18.73
CA PHE A 237 0.43 -28.54 -18.37
C PHE A 237 0.02 -29.01 -16.98
N GLN A 238 0.15 -30.31 -16.69
CA GLN A 238 -0.14 -30.87 -15.38
C GLN A 238 0.68 -30.19 -14.26
N SER A 239 2.00 -30.00 -14.50
CA SER A 239 2.88 -29.31 -13.53
C SER A 239 2.46 -27.85 -13.32
N ALA A 240 2.21 -27.10 -14.38
CA ALA A 240 1.78 -25.70 -14.26
C ALA A 240 0.42 -25.57 -13.56
N ALA A 241 -0.56 -26.40 -13.94
CA ALA A 241 -1.89 -26.42 -13.35
C ALA A 241 -1.85 -26.82 -11.86
N SER A 242 -1.15 -27.89 -11.49
CA SER A 242 -1.03 -28.32 -10.10
C SER A 242 -0.35 -27.28 -9.23
N ASN A 243 0.71 -26.63 -9.72
CA ASN A 243 1.39 -25.55 -9.02
C ASN A 243 0.49 -24.32 -8.84
N LEU A 244 -0.27 -23.95 -9.87
CA LEU A 244 -1.21 -22.80 -9.80
C LEU A 244 -2.35 -23.09 -8.82
N ILE A 245 -3.02 -24.25 -8.96
CA ILE A 245 -4.12 -24.65 -8.08
C ILE A 245 -3.64 -24.73 -6.63
N GLY A 246 -2.50 -25.38 -6.37
CA GLY A 246 -1.94 -25.48 -5.01
C GLY A 246 -1.59 -24.12 -4.42
N SER A 247 -1.08 -23.18 -5.24
CA SER A 247 -0.79 -21.81 -4.78
C SER A 247 -2.04 -21.00 -4.47
N ILE A 248 -3.07 -21.11 -5.31
CA ILE A 248 -4.36 -20.45 -5.07
C ILE A 248 -5.04 -21.03 -3.82
N SER A 249 -5.05 -22.36 -3.67
CA SER A 249 -5.61 -23.00 -2.48
C SER A 249 -4.91 -22.55 -1.21
N LEU A 250 -3.58 -22.50 -1.21
CA LEU A 250 -2.81 -22.03 -0.06
C LEU A 250 -3.07 -20.54 0.23
N LEU A 251 -3.14 -19.70 -0.80
CA LEU A 251 -3.50 -18.28 -0.65
C LEU A 251 -4.88 -18.12 0.00
N LEU A 252 -5.88 -18.87 -0.48
CA LEU A 252 -7.25 -18.85 0.08
C LEU A 252 -7.27 -19.31 1.54
N VAL A 253 -6.50 -20.34 1.90
CA VAL A 253 -6.37 -20.77 3.29
C VAL A 253 -5.77 -19.66 4.17
N VAL A 254 -4.70 -19.01 3.72
CA VAL A 254 -4.10 -17.88 4.46
C VAL A 254 -5.10 -16.74 4.61
N MET A 255 -5.83 -16.37 3.55
CA MET A 255 -6.84 -15.33 3.57
C MET A 255 -8.03 -15.68 4.50
N TRP A 256 -8.46 -16.94 4.50
CA TRP A 256 -9.53 -17.40 5.37
C TRP A 256 -9.13 -17.38 6.85
N VAL A 257 -7.97 -17.94 7.18
CA VAL A 257 -7.45 -17.96 8.56
C VAL A 257 -7.20 -16.55 9.08
N SER A 258 -6.66 -15.66 8.24
CA SER A 258 -6.39 -14.26 8.62
C SER A 258 -7.63 -13.37 8.71
N GLY A 259 -8.78 -13.79 8.18
CA GLY A 259 -10.02 -13.01 8.16
C GLY A 259 -10.15 -12.06 6.97
N ALA A 260 -9.37 -12.27 5.90
CA ALA A 260 -9.49 -11.49 4.67
C ALA A 260 -10.73 -11.85 3.82
N LEU A 261 -11.42 -12.96 4.14
CA LEU A 261 -12.62 -13.43 3.45
C LEU A 261 -13.90 -13.23 4.27
N MET A 262 -13.91 -12.34 5.26
CA MET A 262 -15.10 -12.07 6.10
C MET A 262 -16.16 -11.22 5.40
N VAL A 263 -15.80 -10.46 4.37
CA VAL A 263 -16.71 -9.65 3.57
C VAL A 263 -17.24 -10.49 2.43
N SER A 264 -18.56 -10.63 2.36
CA SER A 264 -19.25 -11.42 1.35
C SER A 264 -19.70 -10.59 0.14
N ASP A 265 -20.01 -9.31 0.36
CA ASP A 265 -20.47 -8.37 -0.66
C ASP A 265 -19.60 -7.09 -0.64
N PRO A 266 -18.39 -7.14 -1.23
CA PRO A 266 -17.53 -5.97 -1.26
C PRO A 266 -18.07 -4.93 -2.24
N SER A 267 -17.96 -3.65 -1.88
CA SER A 267 -18.28 -2.54 -2.78
C SER A 267 -17.52 -2.64 -4.12
N ASP A 268 -18.24 -2.60 -5.23
CA ASP A 268 -17.70 -2.59 -6.61
C ASP A 268 -17.21 -1.20 -7.04
N SER A 269 -17.43 -0.19 -6.25
CA SER A 269 -17.12 1.20 -6.59
C SER A 269 -15.61 1.44 -6.69
N GLY A 270 -15.19 2.09 -7.76
CA GLY A 270 -13.81 2.55 -7.93
C GLY A 270 -13.11 2.09 -9.21
N PHE A 271 -13.49 0.94 -9.81
CA PHE A 271 -12.97 0.57 -11.12
C PHE A 271 -13.37 1.63 -12.16
N GLY A 272 -12.45 2.08 -12.97
CA GLY A 272 -12.68 3.22 -13.87
C GLY A 272 -12.38 4.58 -13.24
N THR A 273 -12.45 4.72 -11.93
CA THR A 273 -12.09 5.96 -11.22
C THR A 273 -10.61 5.95 -10.83
N TYR A 274 -10.17 4.93 -10.12
CA TYR A 274 -8.80 4.81 -9.61
C TYR A 274 -7.84 4.18 -10.64
N ARG A 275 -7.61 4.91 -11.74
CA ARG A 275 -6.86 4.46 -12.92
C ARG A 275 -5.57 5.24 -13.14
N THR A 276 -4.71 4.73 -14.02
CA THR A 276 -3.57 5.46 -14.56
C THR A 276 -4.01 6.30 -15.77
N SER A 277 -3.50 7.51 -15.92
CA SER A 277 -3.61 8.33 -17.15
C SER A 277 -2.49 7.96 -18.11
N LEU A 278 -2.69 8.18 -19.41
CA LEU A 278 -1.62 8.04 -20.42
C LEU A 278 -0.44 8.99 -20.17
N THR A 279 -0.68 10.10 -19.48
CA THR A 279 0.37 11.07 -19.09
C THR A 279 1.07 10.71 -17.79
N SER A 280 0.56 9.77 -16.99
CA SER A 280 1.05 9.48 -15.63
C SER A 280 2.54 9.10 -15.58
N LEU A 281 3.12 8.56 -16.66
CA LEU A 281 4.54 8.21 -16.70
C LEU A 281 5.47 9.43 -16.72
N ILE A 282 4.96 10.57 -17.19
CA ILE A 282 5.70 11.82 -17.33
C ILE A 282 5.09 12.97 -16.53
N ASP A 283 3.92 12.80 -15.91
CA ASP A 283 3.28 13.80 -15.06
C ASP A 283 3.79 13.68 -13.62
N PRO A 284 4.54 14.68 -13.12
CA PRO A 284 5.16 14.60 -11.79
C PRO A 284 4.21 14.96 -10.65
N LYS A 285 2.99 15.44 -10.95
CA LYS A 285 2.12 16.00 -9.92
C LYS A 285 0.83 15.20 -9.73
N PRO A 286 0.71 14.45 -8.62
CA PRO A 286 -0.58 13.90 -8.23
C PRO A 286 -1.60 15.00 -7.93
N LEU A 287 -2.88 14.72 -8.14
CA LEU A 287 -3.95 15.66 -7.84
C LEU A 287 -3.89 16.15 -6.39
N ASN A 288 -4.02 17.47 -6.20
CA ASN A 288 -4.03 18.12 -4.87
C ASN A 288 -2.72 17.96 -4.05
N LEU A 289 -1.61 17.61 -4.70
CA LEU A 289 -0.33 17.46 -4.04
C LEU A 289 0.74 18.40 -4.64
N PHE A 290 1.92 18.45 -4.01
CA PHE A 290 3.11 19.09 -4.59
C PHE A 290 3.69 18.24 -5.75
N SER A 291 4.52 18.86 -6.57
CA SER A 291 5.20 18.17 -7.68
C SER A 291 6.33 17.27 -7.20
N PHE A 292 6.48 16.11 -7.81
CA PHE A 292 7.60 15.19 -7.63
C PHE A 292 8.81 15.54 -8.50
N SER A 293 8.74 16.63 -9.26
CA SER A 293 9.85 17.12 -10.08
C SER A 293 9.88 18.64 -10.13
N LYS A 294 11.09 19.18 -10.13
CA LYS A 294 11.37 20.59 -10.41
C LYS A 294 11.57 20.88 -11.90
N PHE A 295 11.88 19.84 -12.68
CA PHE A 295 12.21 19.99 -14.09
C PHE A 295 11.01 19.76 -15.01
N VAL A 296 10.10 18.87 -14.60
CA VAL A 296 8.94 18.51 -15.42
C VAL A 296 7.73 19.30 -14.92
N PRO A 297 7.06 20.06 -15.81
CA PRO A 297 5.87 20.82 -15.44
C PRO A 297 4.69 19.89 -15.15
N ASP A 298 3.74 20.39 -14.36
CA ASP A 298 2.43 19.77 -14.14
C ASP A 298 1.67 19.69 -15.48
N ILE A 299 1.23 18.49 -15.82
CA ILE A 299 0.41 18.24 -17.03
C ILE A 299 -1.08 18.26 -16.65
N GLY A 300 -1.38 18.02 -15.40
CA GLY A 300 -2.71 17.94 -14.82
C GLY A 300 -3.33 16.55 -14.89
N SER A 301 -4.18 16.27 -13.93
CA SER A 301 -4.80 14.98 -13.73
C SER A 301 -6.28 15.09 -13.36
N LEU A 302 -7.04 14.00 -13.51
CA LEU A 302 -8.45 13.90 -13.14
C LEU A 302 -8.60 13.32 -11.71
N PRO A 303 -9.71 13.61 -10.99
CA PRO A 303 -10.02 12.95 -9.72
C PRO A 303 -9.98 11.43 -9.84
N GLY A 304 -9.35 10.78 -8.87
CA GLY A 304 -9.16 9.32 -8.83
C GLY A 304 -7.87 8.83 -9.48
N THR A 305 -7.28 9.56 -10.45
CA THR A 305 -6.04 9.14 -11.12
C THR A 305 -4.80 9.23 -10.22
N GLN A 306 -4.88 9.91 -9.08
CA GLN A 306 -3.81 9.94 -8.08
C GLN A 306 -3.46 8.53 -7.56
N GLU A 307 -4.40 7.60 -7.53
CA GLU A 307 -4.13 6.21 -7.16
C GLU A 307 -3.27 5.47 -8.21
N GLY A 308 -3.36 5.90 -9.45
CA GLY A 308 -2.55 5.44 -10.57
C GLY A 308 -1.31 6.30 -10.83
N PHE A 309 -0.85 7.10 -9.86
CA PHE A 309 0.39 7.87 -9.99
C PHE A 309 1.56 6.99 -10.37
N ALA A 310 2.23 7.33 -11.47
CA ALA A 310 3.18 6.46 -12.15
C ALA A 310 4.41 7.20 -12.69
N PHE A 311 4.67 8.42 -12.21
CA PHE A 311 5.81 9.22 -12.66
C PHE A 311 7.12 8.45 -12.55
N LEU A 312 7.87 8.41 -13.64
CA LEU A 312 9.13 7.66 -13.72
C LEU A 312 10.27 8.34 -12.96
N GLY A 313 10.24 9.66 -12.83
CA GLY A 313 11.37 10.46 -12.38
C GLY A 313 12.30 10.87 -13.53
N VAL A 314 12.88 12.06 -13.45
CA VAL A 314 13.70 12.65 -14.53
C VAL A 314 14.88 11.77 -14.89
N SER A 315 15.56 11.18 -13.90
CA SER A 315 16.71 10.30 -14.14
C SER A 315 16.33 9.03 -14.87
N VAL A 316 15.15 8.44 -14.61
CA VAL A 316 14.66 7.26 -15.32
C VAL A 316 14.25 7.63 -16.74
N ILE A 317 13.62 8.79 -16.95
CA ILE A 317 13.33 9.31 -18.29
C ILE A 317 14.63 9.49 -19.07
N GLY A 318 15.68 10.06 -18.47
CA GLY A 318 17.02 10.15 -19.05
C GLY A 318 17.61 8.79 -19.41
N LEU A 319 17.49 7.78 -18.53
CA LEU A 319 17.91 6.40 -18.83
C LEU A 319 17.17 5.81 -20.04
N LEU A 320 15.87 6.07 -20.17
CA LEU A 320 15.10 5.60 -21.33
C LEU A 320 15.55 6.24 -22.64
N LEU A 321 15.78 7.55 -22.65
CA LEU A 321 16.29 8.25 -23.83
C LEU A 321 17.65 7.67 -24.28
N ILE A 322 18.54 7.42 -23.32
CA ILE A 322 19.82 6.75 -23.60
C ILE A 322 19.59 5.33 -24.12
N SER A 323 18.64 4.60 -23.57
CA SER A 323 18.34 3.22 -23.97
C SER A 323 17.87 3.14 -25.42
N LEU A 324 17.09 4.10 -25.90
CA LEU A 324 16.67 4.19 -27.30
C LEU A 324 17.88 4.33 -28.24
N PHE A 325 18.87 5.13 -27.84
CA PHE A 325 20.11 5.29 -28.60
C PHE A 325 20.96 4.01 -28.62
N VAL A 326 20.97 3.27 -27.51
CA VAL A 326 21.75 2.02 -27.38
C VAL A 326 21.12 0.86 -28.15
N LEU A 327 19.77 0.77 -28.13
CA LEU A 327 19.03 -0.28 -28.86
C LEU A 327 19.32 -0.28 -30.37
N SER A 328 19.51 0.90 -30.97
CA SER A 328 19.80 1.01 -32.41
C SER A 328 21.16 0.36 -32.81
N LYS A 329 22.03 0.05 -31.84
CA LYS A 329 23.42 -0.38 -32.08
C LYS A 329 23.83 -1.71 -31.44
N ILE A 330 22.95 -2.35 -30.66
CA ILE A 330 23.30 -3.58 -29.91
C ILE A 330 22.30 -4.69 -30.21
N ARG A 331 22.86 -5.86 -30.58
CA ARG A 331 22.09 -7.11 -30.63
C ARG A 331 21.57 -7.42 -29.22
N ASN A 332 20.27 -7.65 -29.07
CA ASN A 332 19.61 -7.90 -27.80
C ASN A 332 20.31 -9.04 -27.03
N PRO A 333 20.91 -8.78 -25.86
CA PRO A 333 21.64 -9.80 -25.10
C PRO A 333 20.72 -10.79 -24.38
N PHE A 334 19.41 -10.57 -24.42
CA PHE A 334 18.45 -11.34 -23.65
C PHE A 334 17.79 -12.45 -24.47
N ASN A 335 17.63 -13.62 -23.87
CA ASN A 335 16.84 -14.70 -24.46
C ASN A 335 15.35 -14.29 -24.42
N ILE A 336 14.80 -13.97 -25.58
CA ILE A 336 13.43 -13.49 -25.71
C ILE A 336 12.41 -14.49 -25.16
N LYS A 337 12.63 -15.81 -25.34
CA LYS A 337 11.73 -16.85 -24.86
C LYS A 337 11.57 -16.84 -23.33
N THR A 338 12.64 -16.47 -22.62
CA THR A 338 12.63 -16.45 -21.16
C THR A 338 12.12 -15.13 -20.57
N LEU A 339 12.24 -14.02 -21.31
CA LEU A 339 11.81 -12.70 -20.82
C LEU A 339 10.45 -12.27 -21.36
N ALA A 340 10.01 -12.80 -22.49
CA ALA A 340 8.74 -12.41 -23.11
C ALA A 340 7.52 -12.51 -22.15
N PRO A 341 7.33 -13.60 -21.37
CA PRO A 341 6.20 -13.67 -20.46
C PRO A 341 6.21 -12.54 -19.42
N LEU A 342 7.37 -12.17 -18.89
CA LEU A 342 7.50 -11.08 -17.92
C LEU A 342 7.21 -9.72 -18.56
N VAL A 343 7.84 -9.44 -19.70
CA VAL A 343 7.71 -8.13 -20.38
C VAL A 343 6.31 -7.93 -20.91
N LEU A 344 5.80 -8.88 -21.72
CA LEU A 344 4.46 -8.79 -22.32
C LEU A 344 3.38 -8.79 -21.26
N GLY A 345 3.52 -9.62 -20.22
CA GLY A 345 2.59 -9.64 -19.10
C GLY A 345 2.59 -8.32 -18.33
N SER A 346 3.74 -7.72 -18.06
CA SER A 346 3.81 -6.43 -17.37
C SER A 346 3.30 -5.28 -18.24
N VAL A 347 3.47 -5.33 -19.56
CA VAL A 347 2.83 -4.39 -20.50
C VAL A 347 1.32 -4.55 -20.48
N ALA A 348 0.80 -5.79 -20.49
CA ALA A 348 -0.63 -6.05 -20.37
C ALA A 348 -1.20 -5.51 -19.04
N MET A 349 -0.47 -5.66 -17.94
CA MET A 349 -0.85 -5.06 -16.65
C MET A 349 -0.84 -3.52 -16.73
N GLY A 350 0.13 -2.91 -17.40
CA GLY A 350 0.17 -1.48 -17.67
C GLY A 350 -1.04 -1.00 -18.49
N ILE A 351 -1.46 -1.76 -19.49
CA ILE A 351 -2.67 -1.48 -20.28
C ILE A 351 -3.92 -1.62 -19.40
N PHE A 352 -4.02 -2.68 -18.60
CA PHE A 352 -5.11 -2.87 -17.64
C PHE A 352 -5.21 -1.72 -16.64
N SER A 353 -4.09 -1.11 -16.27
CA SER A 353 -4.07 0.04 -15.33
C SER A 353 -4.81 1.27 -15.85
N LEU A 354 -4.98 1.41 -17.16
CA LEU A 354 -5.74 2.51 -17.78
C LEU A 354 -7.26 2.36 -17.54
N SER A 355 -7.71 1.17 -17.14
CA SER A 355 -9.14 0.85 -16.93
C SER A 355 -9.99 1.05 -18.21
N ASN A 356 -11.31 1.07 -18.03
CA ASN A 356 -12.27 1.31 -19.12
C ASN A 356 -12.52 2.80 -19.43
N ARG A 357 -11.94 3.71 -18.65
CA ARG A 357 -12.06 5.17 -18.81
C ARG A 357 -10.68 5.76 -19.06
N VAL A 358 -10.20 5.64 -20.31
CA VAL A 358 -8.87 6.08 -20.67
C VAL A 358 -8.79 7.60 -20.65
N SER A 359 -7.82 8.15 -19.93
CA SER A 359 -7.62 9.59 -19.80
C SER A 359 -6.24 10.03 -20.30
N PHE A 360 -6.18 11.27 -20.76
CA PHE A 360 -4.97 11.98 -21.13
C PHE A 360 -5.02 13.36 -20.47
N ALA A 361 -4.07 13.63 -19.58
CA ALA A 361 -4.10 14.85 -18.77
C ALA A 361 -5.46 15.00 -18.05
N GLN A 362 -6.08 16.16 -18.17
CA GLN A 362 -7.37 16.52 -17.55
C GLN A 362 -8.60 16.10 -18.38
N ARG A 363 -8.46 15.20 -19.36
CA ARG A 363 -9.57 14.80 -20.24
C ARG A 363 -9.71 13.28 -20.30
N GLU A 364 -10.95 12.81 -20.23
CA GLU A 364 -11.28 11.46 -20.67
C GLU A 364 -11.39 11.46 -22.19
N ILE A 365 -10.58 10.63 -22.85
CA ILE A 365 -10.51 10.56 -24.31
C ILE A 365 -11.29 9.39 -24.87
N PHE A 366 -11.47 8.34 -24.07
CA PHE A 366 -12.14 7.13 -24.49
C PHE A 366 -12.74 6.39 -23.31
N THR A 367 -14.00 5.97 -23.44
CA THR A 367 -14.68 5.12 -22.46
C THR A 367 -15.36 3.97 -23.20
N TYR A 368 -15.16 2.75 -22.73
CA TYR A 368 -15.83 1.56 -23.27
C TYR A 368 -16.65 0.85 -22.21
N PRO A 369 -17.82 0.34 -22.56
CA PRO A 369 -18.68 -0.39 -21.62
C PRO A 369 -18.05 -1.74 -21.27
N ILE A 370 -18.18 -2.13 -19.99
CA ILE A 370 -17.80 -3.47 -19.53
C ILE A 370 -19.08 -4.23 -19.20
N PRO A 371 -19.26 -5.46 -19.76
CA PRO A 371 -20.38 -6.32 -19.38
C PRO A 371 -20.42 -6.57 -17.87
N GLY A 372 -21.62 -6.59 -17.27
CA GLY A 372 -21.80 -6.78 -15.82
C GLY A 372 -21.10 -8.02 -15.27
N SER A 373 -21.15 -9.14 -16.00
CA SER A 373 -20.46 -10.38 -15.62
C SER A 373 -18.93 -10.22 -15.49
N ILE A 374 -18.33 -9.39 -16.34
CA ILE A 374 -16.89 -9.07 -16.26
C ILE A 374 -16.65 -8.07 -15.13
N MET A 375 -17.55 -7.10 -14.93
CA MET A 375 -17.42 -6.11 -13.85
C MET A 375 -17.40 -6.80 -12.48
N HIS A 376 -18.23 -7.79 -12.21
CA HIS A 376 -18.18 -8.57 -10.96
C HIS A 376 -16.83 -9.27 -10.74
N LEU A 377 -16.14 -9.67 -11.81
CA LEU A 377 -14.84 -10.32 -11.72
C LEU A 377 -13.70 -9.30 -11.45
N ILE A 378 -13.75 -8.14 -12.09
CA ILE A 378 -12.68 -7.14 -12.04
C ILE A 378 -12.94 -6.01 -11.03
N GLY A 379 -14.19 -5.78 -10.64
CA GLY A 379 -14.60 -4.75 -9.66
C GLY A 379 -13.83 -4.81 -8.34
N PRO A 380 -13.53 -6.01 -7.77
CA PRO A 380 -12.67 -6.13 -6.60
C PRO A 380 -11.28 -5.49 -6.75
N PHE A 381 -10.80 -5.29 -7.99
CA PHE A 381 -9.56 -4.57 -8.31
C PHE A 381 -9.80 -3.07 -8.54
N ARG A 382 -10.63 -2.46 -7.71
CA ARG A 382 -11.10 -1.07 -7.83
C ARG A 382 -10.00 -0.05 -8.18
N SER A 383 -8.79 -0.22 -7.67
CA SER A 383 -7.61 0.62 -7.97
C SER A 383 -6.74 -0.03 -9.05
N SER A 384 -7.25 -0.10 -10.28
CA SER A 384 -6.53 -0.67 -11.42
C SER A 384 -5.22 0.06 -11.73
N GLY A 385 -5.12 1.36 -11.43
CA GLY A 385 -3.94 2.17 -11.71
C GLY A 385 -2.64 1.63 -11.12
N ARG A 386 -2.71 0.88 -10.02
CA ARG A 386 -1.52 0.29 -9.37
C ARG A 386 -0.86 -0.83 -10.17
N PHE A 387 -1.58 -1.45 -11.12
CA PHE A 387 -1.05 -2.53 -11.96
C PHE A 387 0.10 -2.10 -12.88
N VAL A 388 0.35 -0.82 -13.05
CA VAL A 388 1.50 -0.30 -13.81
C VAL A 388 2.85 -0.49 -13.08
N TRP A 389 2.87 -0.71 -11.76
CA TRP A 389 4.11 -0.73 -10.97
C TRP A 389 5.14 -1.79 -11.41
N PRO A 390 4.77 -3.05 -11.70
CA PRO A 390 5.75 -4.02 -12.23
C PRO A 390 6.41 -3.55 -13.52
N LEU A 391 5.65 -2.92 -14.42
CA LEU A 391 6.20 -2.36 -15.65
C LEU A 391 7.21 -1.25 -15.37
N ILE A 392 6.92 -0.34 -14.43
CA ILE A 392 7.83 0.74 -14.05
C ILE A 392 9.15 0.19 -13.53
N TYR A 393 9.11 -0.80 -12.61
CA TYR A 393 10.34 -1.42 -12.12
C TYR A 393 11.13 -2.10 -13.24
N LEU A 394 10.48 -2.77 -14.19
CA LEU A 394 11.17 -3.35 -15.34
C LEU A 394 11.79 -2.30 -16.26
N VAL A 395 11.12 -1.18 -16.46
CA VAL A 395 11.63 -0.02 -17.22
C VAL A 395 12.89 0.54 -16.55
N MET A 396 12.88 0.72 -15.23
CA MET A 396 14.05 1.17 -14.46
C MET A 396 15.23 0.19 -14.58
N ILE A 397 14.96 -1.11 -14.37
CA ILE A 397 15.97 -2.16 -14.48
C ILE A 397 16.56 -2.20 -15.89
N TYR A 398 15.70 -2.11 -16.91
CA TYR A 398 16.14 -2.11 -18.32
C TYR A 398 17.05 -0.92 -18.63
N GLY A 399 16.68 0.30 -18.23
CA GLY A 399 17.51 1.49 -18.40
C GLY A 399 18.90 1.36 -17.74
N LEU A 400 18.95 0.78 -16.53
CA LEU A 400 20.19 0.52 -15.81
C LEU A 400 21.07 -0.52 -16.53
N VAL A 401 20.46 -1.55 -17.12
CA VAL A 401 21.19 -2.53 -17.96
C VAL A 401 21.79 -1.86 -19.18
N CYS A 402 21.04 -0.99 -19.87
CA CYS A 402 21.56 -0.23 -20.99
C CYS A 402 22.74 0.68 -20.60
N LEU A 403 22.65 1.36 -19.45
CA LEU A 403 23.76 2.15 -18.91
C LEU A 403 24.98 1.27 -18.58
N SER A 404 24.77 0.05 -18.04
CA SER A 404 25.85 -0.92 -17.82
C SER A 404 26.63 -1.24 -19.09
N ILE A 405 25.94 -1.40 -20.22
CA ILE A 405 26.56 -1.67 -21.52
C ILE A 405 27.39 -0.45 -21.98
N ILE A 406 26.90 0.76 -21.76
CA ILE A 406 27.65 1.99 -22.10
C ILE A 406 28.91 2.09 -21.23
N ILE A 407 28.82 1.86 -19.94
CA ILE A 407 29.96 1.89 -19.01
C ILE A 407 31.03 0.88 -19.45
N GLN A 408 30.62 -0.32 -19.87
CA GLN A 408 31.58 -1.35 -20.35
C GLN A 408 32.28 -0.94 -21.65
N LYS A 409 31.59 -0.29 -22.59
CA LYS A 409 32.15 0.11 -23.88
C LYS A 409 32.87 1.45 -23.85
N ARG A 410 32.39 2.40 -23.06
CA ARG A 410 32.86 3.78 -22.94
C ARG A 410 32.81 4.24 -21.50
N PRO A 411 33.74 3.79 -20.63
CA PRO A 411 33.64 3.99 -19.18
C PRO A 411 33.58 5.48 -18.79
N PHE A 412 34.38 6.33 -19.41
CA PHE A 412 34.37 7.78 -19.10
C PHE A 412 32.98 8.41 -19.33
N PHE A 413 32.39 8.17 -20.50
CA PHE A 413 31.05 8.69 -20.82
C PHE A 413 29.97 8.05 -19.95
N GLY A 414 30.05 6.74 -19.73
CA GLY A 414 29.07 6.02 -18.91
C GLY A 414 29.06 6.47 -17.45
N PHE A 415 30.24 6.68 -16.84
CA PHE A 415 30.33 7.21 -15.48
C PHE A 415 29.97 8.70 -15.41
N GLY A 416 30.34 9.50 -16.41
CA GLY A 416 29.90 10.89 -16.50
C GLY A 416 28.38 11.00 -16.52
N PHE A 417 27.72 10.15 -17.32
CA PHE A 417 26.26 10.07 -17.36
C PHE A 417 25.67 9.65 -16.02
N LEU A 418 26.23 8.64 -15.38
CA LEU A 418 25.79 8.18 -14.06
C LEU A 418 25.84 9.32 -13.04
N VAL A 419 26.93 10.11 -13.01
CA VAL A 419 27.05 11.24 -12.10
C VAL A 419 26.00 12.32 -12.41
N ILE A 420 25.78 12.66 -13.67
CA ILE A 420 24.76 13.62 -14.09
C ILE A 420 23.38 13.15 -13.61
N LEU A 421 23.00 11.91 -13.89
CA LEU A 421 21.70 11.35 -13.48
C LEU A 421 21.55 11.34 -11.95
N PHE A 422 22.62 11.04 -11.21
CA PHE A 422 22.60 11.04 -9.76
C PHE A 422 22.37 12.44 -9.18
N LEU A 423 23.11 13.43 -9.67
CA LEU A 423 22.97 14.82 -9.23
C LEU A 423 21.58 15.39 -9.63
N THR A 424 21.12 15.06 -10.84
CA THR A 424 19.79 15.43 -11.31
C THR A 424 18.72 14.85 -10.40
N GLN A 425 18.81 13.55 -10.04
CA GLN A 425 17.83 12.92 -9.15
C GLN A 425 17.81 13.57 -7.77
N ILE A 426 18.99 13.84 -7.18
CA ILE A 426 19.06 14.51 -5.86
C ILE A 426 18.40 15.88 -5.93
N TYR A 427 18.76 16.70 -6.91
CA TYR A 427 18.21 18.05 -7.03
C TYR A 427 16.70 18.03 -7.29
N ASP A 428 16.24 17.17 -8.18
CA ASP A 428 14.83 17.03 -8.57
C ASP A 428 13.96 16.58 -7.39
N SER A 429 14.49 15.70 -6.54
CA SER A 429 13.76 15.15 -5.39
C SER A 429 13.76 16.06 -4.14
N THR A 430 14.49 17.19 -4.13
CA THR A 430 14.64 18.02 -2.91
C THR A 430 13.31 18.53 -2.37
N GLU A 431 12.36 18.86 -3.23
CA GLU A 431 11.02 19.33 -2.84
C GLU A 431 10.23 18.21 -2.15
N VAL A 432 10.24 17.01 -2.74
CA VAL A 432 9.59 15.81 -2.16
C VAL A 432 10.15 15.52 -0.78
N TYR A 433 11.48 15.58 -0.62
CA TYR A 433 12.13 15.34 0.68
C TYR A 433 11.73 16.42 1.70
N SER A 434 11.71 17.68 1.29
CA SER A 434 11.33 18.79 2.15
C SER A 434 9.89 18.67 2.64
N HIS A 435 8.95 18.49 1.73
CA HIS A 435 7.53 18.37 2.07
C HIS A 435 7.24 17.12 2.92
N THR A 436 7.78 15.96 2.54
CA THR A 436 7.59 14.72 3.29
C THR A 436 8.16 14.83 4.70
N ARG A 437 9.36 15.40 4.82
CA ARG A 437 10.03 15.61 6.12
C ARG A 437 9.25 16.57 7.04
N LEU A 438 8.73 17.68 6.51
CA LEU A 438 7.91 18.62 7.25
C LEU A 438 6.63 17.94 7.75
N ARG A 439 5.98 17.15 6.90
CA ARG A 439 4.76 16.41 7.24
C ARG A 439 4.96 15.47 8.44
N PHE A 440 6.06 14.73 8.49
CA PHE A 440 6.39 13.89 9.64
C PHE A 440 6.89 14.68 10.86
N ALA A 441 7.25 15.93 10.69
CA ALA A 441 7.65 16.82 11.78
C ALA A 441 6.45 17.50 12.44
N GLU A 442 5.43 17.84 11.65
CA GLU A 442 4.23 18.54 12.11
C GLU A 442 3.30 17.57 12.82
N SER A 443 2.87 17.96 14.01
CA SER A 443 1.95 17.20 14.84
C SER A 443 0.62 17.94 14.99
N ALA A 444 0.25 18.78 14.02
CA ALA A 444 -0.93 19.62 14.07
C ALA A 444 -2.23 18.82 13.78
N PHE A 445 -2.58 17.93 14.68
CA PHE A 445 -3.95 17.42 14.77
C PHE A 445 -4.74 18.36 15.70
N THR A 446 -5.77 18.99 15.17
CA THR A 446 -6.74 19.75 15.95
C THR A 446 -7.91 18.85 16.27
N ALA A 447 -8.13 18.55 17.54
CA ALA A 447 -9.28 17.76 17.98
C ALA A 447 -10.57 18.52 17.65
N GLN A 448 -11.51 17.86 17.00
CA GLN A 448 -12.85 18.43 16.74
C GLN A 448 -13.77 18.27 17.94
N LEU A 449 -13.61 17.20 18.74
CA LEU A 449 -14.33 17.02 19.99
C LEU A 449 -13.59 17.79 21.10
N VAL A 450 -14.09 18.99 21.41
CA VAL A 450 -13.42 19.94 22.32
C VAL A 450 -14.09 19.96 23.70
N SER A 451 -15.39 19.66 23.76
CA SER A 451 -16.15 19.67 25.02
C SER A 451 -15.68 18.58 25.98
N GLU A 452 -15.43 18.90 27.23
CA GLU A 452 -15.10 17.94 28.30
C GLU A 452 -16.22 16.93 28.57
N GLN A 453 -17.45 17.27 28.23
CA GLN A 453 -18.60 16.39 28.41
C GLN A 453 -18.53 15.09 27.60
N TRP A 454 -17.78 15.07 26.51
CA TRP A 454 -17.53 13.83 25.76
C TRP A 454 -16.94 12.72 26.63
N ASP A 455 -15.92 13.06 27.40
CA ASP A 455 -15.26 12.12 28.30
C ASP A 455 -16.14 11.71 29.47
N GLU A 456 -16.90 12.67 30.05
CA GLU A 456 -17.82 12.41 31.14
C GLU A 456 -18.97 11.47 30.76
N ILE A 457 -19.45 11.59 29.51
CA ILE A 457 -20.51 10.72 28.99
C ILE A 457 -19.89 9.37 28.61
N ALA A 458 -18.85 9.34 27.74
CA ALA A 458 -18.33 8.13 27.17
C ALA A 458 -17.87 7.08 28.19
N GLN A 459 -17.29 7.50 29.33
CA GLN A 459 -16.82 6.57 30.39
C GLN A 459 -17.93 5.74 31.06
N ARG A 460 -19.20 6.05 30.81
CA ARG A 460 -20.37 5.38 31.45
C ARG A 460 -20.95 4.26 30.59
N TYR A 461 -20.48 4.13 29.33
CA TYR A 461 -21.06 3.22 28.34
C TYR A 461 -20.04 2.17 27.86
N ASP A 462 -20.57 1.11 27.24
CA ASP A 462 -19.78 0.03 26.61
C ASP A 462 -19.69 0.21 25.09
N HIS A 463 -20.63 0.96 24.52
CA HIS A 463 -20.77 1.12 23.06
C HIS A 463 -20.93 2.59 22.69
N LEU A 464 -20.31 2.99 21.56
CA LEU A 464 -20.52 4.25 20.87
C LEU A 464 -21.06 3.95 19.48
N ILE A 465 -22.32 4.29 19.24
CA ILE A 465 -22.99 4.02 17.96
C ILE A 465 -23.31 5.34 17.25
N ALA A 466 -22.67 5.54 16.10
CA ALA A 466 -22.97 6.64 15.19
C ALA A 466 -24.24 6.33 14.37
N ILE A 467 -25.07 7.34 14.15
CA ILE A 467 -26.28 7.27 13.33
C ILE A 467 -26.22 8.38 12.27
N PRO A 468 -26.09 8.03 10.99
CA PRO A 468 -25.82 6.70 10.45
C PRO A 468 -24.41 6.16 10.80
N PRO A 469 -24.12 4.85 10.59
CA PRO A 469 -22.78 4.30 10.69
C PRO A 469 -21.79 5.04 9.77
N LEU A 470 -20.55 5.19 10.20
CA LEU A 470 -19.53 5.92 9.44
C LEU A 470 -18.46 4.97 8.91
N ASN A 471 -18.06 5.17 7.63
CA ASN A 471 -16.88 4.51 7.05
C ASN A 471 -16.08 5.51 6.21
N ASN A 472 -15.16 6.25 6.84
CA ASN A 472 -14.39 7.35 6.26
C ASN A 472 -15.23 8.62 5.98
N ASP A 473 -16.39 8.75 6.60
CA ASP A 473 -17.24 9.93 6.53
C ASP A 473 -16.77 10.99 7.55
N PRO A 474 -17.12 12.26 7.41
CA PRO A 474 -16.73 13.30 8.37
C PRO A 474 -17.08 12.93 9.82
N GLY A 475 -16.14 13.13 10.75
CA GLY A 475 -16.30 12.82 12.18
C GLY A 475 -15.98 11.38 12.58
N TRP A 476 -15.74 10.47 11.62
CA TRP A 476 -15.46 9.07 11.93
C TRP A 476 -14.23 8.91 12.83
N PHE A 477 -13.17 9.67 12.56
CA PHE A 477 -11.88 9.52 13.25
C PHE A 477 -11.99 9.94 14.71
N GLU A 478 -12.62 11.07 14.96
CA GLU A 478 -12.79 11.65 16.28
C GLU A 478 -13.64 10.73 17.17
N LEU A 479 -14.77 10.23 16.64
CA LEU A 479 -15.64 9.30 17.36
C LEU A 479 -14.95 7.96 17.62
N ALA A 480 -14.23 7.43 16.63
CA ALA A 480 -13.45 6.20 16.82
C ALA A 480 -12.27 6.39 17.81
N LEU A 481 -11.64 7.57 17.82
CA LEU A 481 -10.59 7.90 18.79
C LEU A 481 -11.14 7.98 20.20
N LEU A 482 -12.32 8.62 20.39
CA LEU A 482 -13.03 8.66 21.67
C LEU A 482 -13.41 7.25 22.13
N ALA A 483 -14.00 6.44 21.25
CA ALA A 483 -14.35 5.06 21.54
C ALA A 483 -13.11 4.23 21.93
N ASN A 484 -11.98 4.40 21.23
CA ASN A 484 -10.73 3.74 21.59
C ASN A 484 -10.22 4.19 22.98
N LYS A 485 -10.30 5.49 23.30
CA LYS A 485 -9.87 6.03 24.59
C LYS A 485 -10.60 5.37 25.75
N TRP A 486 -11.90 5.22 25.64
CA TRP A 486 -12.77 4.68 26.70
C TRP A 486 -13.09 3.19 26.53
N ASN A 487 -12.41 2.51 25.60
CA ASN A 487 -12.58 1.08 25.33
C ASN A 487 -14.00 0.67 24.91
N LEU A 488 -14.71 1.57 24.22
CA LEU A 488 -16.03 1.31 23.67
C LEU A 488 -15.93 0.55 22.35
N THR A 489 -16.93 -0.25 22.02
CA THR A 489 -17.09 -0.74 20.66
C THR A 489 -17.76 0.32 19.80
N THR A 490 -17.53 0.32 18.48
CA THR A 490 -18.09 1.36 17.60
C THR A 490 -18.38 0.88 16.19
N ASN A 491 -19.36 1.54 15.54
CA ASN A 491 -19.63 1.47 14.11
C ASN A 491 -19.08 2.68 13.33
N SER A 492 -18.25 3.50 13.97
CA SER A 492 -17.50 4.60 13.34
C SER A 492 -16.12 4.09 12.95
N THR A 493 -15.84 3.96 11.64
CA THR A 493 -14.68 3.23 11.15
C THR A 493 -14.07 3.84 9.89
N TYR A 494 -12.90 3.34 9.50
CA TYR A 494 -12.38 3.42 8.15
C TYR A 494 -11.82 2.06 7.73
N LEU A 495 -12.64 1.29 7.03
CA LEU A 495 -12.30 -0.02 6.49
C LEU A 495 -12.18 0.06 4.97
N GLY A 496 -11.08 -0.36 4.42
CA GLY A 496 -10.86 -0.38 2.97
C GLY A 496 -11.77 -1.37 2.23
N ARG A 497 -12.42 -2.29 2.96
CA ARG A 497 -13.47 -3.19 2.47
C ARG A 497 -14.51 -3.35 3.56
N ILE A 498 -15.77 -3.12 3.19
CA ILE A 498 -16.95 -3.36 4.03
C ILE A 498 -17.92 -4.28 3.30
N ASP A 499 -18.71 -5.01 4.06
CA ASP A 499 -19.86 -5.75 3.55
C ASP A 499 -21.02 -4.77 3.41
N MET A 500 -21.34 -4.40 2.16
CA MET A 500 -22.32 -3.34 1.87
C MET A 500 -23.71 -3.69 2.37
N GLN A 501 -24.15 -4.93 2.20
CA GLN A 501 -25.46 -5.38 2.67
C GLN A 501 -25.58 -5.26 4.20
N LYS A 502 -24.55 -5.67 4.93
CA LYS A 502 -24.52 -5.54 6.40
C LYS A 502 -24.43 -4.09 6.85
N PHE A 503 -23.65 -3.27 6.15
CA PHE A 503 -23.51 -1.85 6.45
C PHE A 503 -24.86 -1.12 6.29
N GLU A 504 -25.55 -1.33 5.16
CA GLU A 504 -26.87 -0.76 4.89
C GLU A 504 -27.93 -1.24 5.88
N SER A 505 -27.96 -2.54 6.18
CA SER A 505 -28.90 -3.08 7.17
C SER A 505 -28.66 -2.54 8.57
N THR A 506 -27.39 -2.28 8.94
CA THR A 506 -27.03 -1.64 10.21
C THR A 506 -27.49 -0.18 10.23
N ALA A 507 -27.34 0.55 9.11
CA ALA A 507 -27.81 1.93 9.00
C ALA A 507 -29.33 2.03 9.13
N VAL A 508 -30.07 1.18 8.42
CA VAL A 508 -31.55 1.13 8.51
C VAL A 508 -32.01 0.80 9.92
N ARG A 509 -31.38 -0.19 10.57
CA ARG A 509 -31.73 -0.55 11.94
C ARG A 509 -31.47 0.59 12.93
N ALA A 510 -30.31 1.21 12.85
CA ALA A 510 -29.97 2.34 13.73
C ALA A 510 -30.95 3.52 13.57
N GLN A 511 -31.38 3.79 12.32
CA GLN A 511 -32.36 4.83 12.03
C GLN A 511 -33.77 4.48 12.60
N LEU A 512 -34.22 3.23 12.46
CA LEU A 512 -35.49 2.75 13.03
C LEU A 512 -35.48 2.79 14.56
N ASP A 513 -34.37 2.43 15.20
CA ASP A 513 -34.23 2.52 16.65
C ASP A 513 -34.32 3.98 17.12
N LEU A 514 -33.71 4.92 16.37
CA LEU A 514 -33.81 6.36 16.62
C LEU A 514 -35.26 6.88 16.49
N GLU A 515 -35.95 6.56 15.40
CA GLU A 515 -37.34 6.98 15.13
C GLU A 515 -38.32 6.40 16.12
N SER A 516 -38.03 5.18 16.62
CA SER A 516 -38.83 4.51 17.64
C SER A 516 -38.49 4.95 19.07
N LEU A 517 -37.48 5.81 19.24
CA LEU A 517 -36.96 6.26 20.53
C LEU A 517 -36.53 5.09 21.43
N ARG A 518 -35.94 4.03 20.81
CA ARG A 518 -35.50 2.83 21.51
C ARG A 518 -33.99 2.89 21.71
N PHE A 519 -33.58 3.16 22.94
CA PHE A 519 -32.17 3.29 23.28
C PHE A 519 -31.76 2.23 24.30
N ASP A 520 -30.60 1.61 24.04
CA ASP A 520 -29.99 0.69 24.99
C ASP A 520 -29.21 1.46 26.06
N SER A 521 -29.42 1.12 27.32
CA SER A 521 -28.79 1.78 28.48
C SER A 521 -27.26 1.63 28.57
N HIS A 522 -26.66 0.70 27.81
CA HIS A 522 -25.20 0.51 27.72
C HIS A 522 -24.57 1.22 26.54
N THR A 523 -25.36 1.93 25.73
CA THR A 523 -24.94 2.53 24.49
C THR A 523 -25.13 4.04 24.47
N MET A 524 -24.04 4.78 24.21
CA MET A 524 -24.16 6.17 23.79
C MET A 524 -24.38 6.24 22.29
N TYR A 525 -25.36 7.03 21.87
CA TYR A 525 -25.64 7.25 20.45
C TYR A 525 -25.17 8.63 20.04
N VAL A 526 -24.62 8.73 18.85
CA VAL A 526 -24.16 10.00 18.27
C VAL A 526 -24.80 10.19 16.92
N ILE A 527 -25.71 11.13 16.81
CA ILE A 527 -26.30 11.53 15.54
C ILE A 527 -25.29 12.43 14.83
N THR A 528 -24.90 12.05 13.62
CA THR A 528 -23.94 12.83 12.83
C THR A 528 -24.72 13.77 11.90
N ASN A 529 -24.27 15.02 11.81
CA ASN A 529 -24.94 16.04 11.00
C ASN A 529 -24.62 15.96 9.49
N TYR A 530 -24.11 14.82 9.02
CA TYR A 530 -23.79 14.64 7.60
C TYR A 530 -24.28 13.29 7.07
N PRO A 531 -25.38 13.24 6.30
CA PRO A 531 -26.34 14.34 6.06
C PRO A 531 -27.10 14.72 7.33
N PRO A 532 -27.65 15.96 7.42
CA PRO A 532 -28.45 16.39 8.58
C PRO A 532 -29.61 15.41 8.83
N ASN A 533 -29.77 14.97 10.07
CA ASN A 533 -30.85 14.05 10.44
C ASN A 533 -32.07 14.86 10.92
N PRO A 534 -33.28 14.66 10.36
CA PRO A 534 -34.48 15.38 10.77
C PRO A 534 -34.90 15.12 12.22
N MET A 535 -34.40 14.03 12.82
CA MET A 535 -34.68 13.70 14.22
C MET A 535 -33.88 14.51 15.25
N ASP A 536 -32.81 15.22 14.84
CA ASP A 536 -31.93 15.94 15.76
C ASP A 536 -32.67 16.87 16.69
N GLN A 537 -33.52 17.76 16.16
CA GLN A 537 -34.26 18.72 16.95
C GLN A 537 -35.30 18.03 17.84
N ILE A 538 -35.99 17.02 17.33
CA ILE A 538 -36.97 16.24 18.08
C ILE A 538 -36.33 15.58 19.30
N ILE A 539 -35.14 15.00 19.11
CA ILE A 539 -34.38 14.36 20.19
C ILE A 539 -33.94 15.38 21.24
N LEU A 540 -33.43 16.55 20.83
CA LEU A 540 -33.01 17.60 21.75
C LEU A 540 -34.20 18.19 22.52
N ASP A 541 -35.35 18.34 21.88
CA ASP A 541 -36.56 18.82 22.53
C ASP A 541 -37.14 17.78 23.52
N THR A 542 -37.03 16.49 23.18
CA THR A 542 -37.57 15.38 23.99
C THR A 542 -36.68 15.04 25.18
N TYR A 543 -35.36 15.00 24.98
CA TYR A 543 -34.39 14.50 25.95
C TYR A 543 -33.33 15.52 26.35
N GLY A 544 -33.50 16.79 26.04
CA GLY A 544 -32.55 17.85 26.38
C GLY A 544 -32.16 17.88 27.86
N PRO A 545 -31.10 18.58 28.25
CA PRO A 545 -30.56 18.56 29.62
C PRO A 545 -31.58 19.01 30.69
N ALA A 546 -32.55 19.82 30.32
CA ALA A 546 -33.61 20.33 31.23
C ALA A 546 -34.72 19.31 31.53
N THR A 547 -34.81 18.18 30.82
CA THR A 547 -35.84 17.16 31.04
C THR A 547 -35.55 16.33 32.28
N THR A 548 -36.61 15.77 32.91
CA THR A 548 -36.49 15.00 34.16
C THR A 548 -36.18 13.50 33.97
N GLY A 549 -36.12 13.00 32.73
CA GLY A 549 -35.89 11.60 32.42
C GLY A 549 -34.43 11.14 32.64
N HIS A 550 -34.19 9.81 32.66
CA HIS A 550 -32.87 9.23 32.74
C HIS A 550 -32.09 9.42 31.43
N THR A 551 -32.75 9.25 30.28
CA THR A 551 -32.18 9.54 28.98
C THR A 551 -31.98 11.04 28.80
N LYS A 552 -30.76 11.43 28.43
CA LYS A 552 -30.38 12.82 28.18
C LYS A 552 -29.85 12.96 26.75
N ALA A 553 -30.14 14.11 26.14
CA ALA A 553 -29.56 14.50 24.86
C ALA A 553 -28.79 15.81 25.00
N TYR A 554 -27.66 15.88 24.33
CA TYR A 554 -26.73 17.01 24.34
C TYR A 554 -26.37 17.43 22.93
N SER A 555 -26.22 18.71 22.70
CA SER A 555 -25.58 19.22 21.46
C SER A 555 -24.12 19.54 21.78
N LEU A 556 -23.18 18.74 21.27
CA LEU A 556 -21.75 18.84 21.56
C LEU A 556 -20.98 18.93 20.27
N ASP A 557 -20.22 20.01 20.08
CA ASP A 557 -19.28 20.20 18.94
C ASP A 557 -19.90 19.86 17.55
N GLY A 558 -21.21 20.16 17.38
CA GLY A 558 -21.92 19.90 16.14
C GLY A 558 -22.54 18.51 16.00
N PHE A 559 -22.48 17.67 17.04
CA PHE A 559 -23.15 16.37 17.11
C PHE A 559 -24.30 16.40 18.12
N THR A 560 -25.34 15.62 17.87
CA THR A 560 -26.36 15.33 18.87
C THR A 560 -26.02 14.00 19.55
N VAL A 561 -25.80 14.06 20.87
CA VAL A 561 -25.39 12.90 21.69
C VAL A 561 -26.57 12.48 22.56
N ILE A 562 -26.97 11.21 22.49
CA ILE A 562 -27.98 10.61 23.33
C ILE A 562 -27.29 9.71 24.36
N ALA A 563 -27.58 10.00 25.63
CA ALA A 563 -27.06 9.29 26.80
C ALA A 563 -28.25 8.72 27.60
N PRO A 564 -28.67 7.45 27.28
CA PRO A 564 -29.79 6.77 27.92
C PRO A 564 -29.61 6.51 29.41
#